data_bf05d2846aba63432c3ed1925b893341
#
_entry.id   bf05d2846aba63432c3ed1925b893341
#
_cell.length_a   1.000
_cell.length_b   1.000
_cell.length_c   1.000
_cell.angle_alpha   90.00
_cell.angle_beta   90.00
_cell.angle_gamma   90.00
#
_symmetry.space_group_name_H-M   'P 1'
#
loop_
_entity.id
_entity.type
_entity.pdbx_description
1 polymer ?
#
loop_
_entity_poly.entity_id
_entity_poly.type
_entity_poly.pdbx_seq_one_letter_code
_entity_poly.pdbx_strand_id
1 'polypeptide(L)'
;NILKKRSDLNAIGFLSESGYEENITWNDLYKKVCKLSAYFKTLSLKKGDRVAAYVPNKIESIVSFLACAKNGIIWSSCSPDFGVQGVVDRFKQIKPKILITSDHYFYNGKKINILEKINKVLEEIPSINEVLVFSYNKKEKLNLDNFKDFDEVLNQSELDETFERFEFNHPIYILYSSGTTGKPKCITHGAGNVLIEHNKEFMLHCDIRDGEKLFYYTTTGWMMWNWLVGGLATGSSIFLFDGAPVYPKIDVLLEYCQNKKINLFGVSAKYIDHLKNEKYNSKNLDLSSIKIITSTGSPL
;
A
#
# COMPACT_ATOMS: atom_id res chain seq x y z
N ASN A 1 10.55 -7.19 -11.70
CA ASN A 1 10.03 -8.56 -11.60
C ASN A 1 8.51 -8.60 -11.47
N ILE A 2 7.92 -7.85 -10.56
CA ILE A 2 6.47 -7.81 -10.32
C ILE A 2 5.68 -7.61 -11.62
N LEU A 3 6.08 -6.67 -12.45
CA LEU A 3 5.39 -6.33 -13.69
C LEU A 3 5.73 -7.24 -14.89
N LYS A 4 6.40 -8.36 -14.70
CA LYS A 4 6.63 -9.36 -15.76
C LYS A 4 5.38 -10.20 -16.05
N LYS A 5 4.59 -10.49 -15.03
CA LYS A 5 3.35 -11.26 -15.20
C LYS A 5 2.34 -10.44 -15.98
N ARG A 6 1.76 -11.05 -17.00
CA ARG A 6 0.71 -10.48 -17.86
C ARG A 6 -0.40 -11.51 -17.94
N SER A 7 -1.55 -11.16 -17.41
CA SER A 7 -2.75 -12.00 -17.52
C SER A 7 -3.99 -11.20 -17.10
N ASP A 8 -5.16 -11.71 -17.44
CA ASP A 8 -6.44 -11.17 -16.99
C ASP A 8 -6.88 -11.74 -15.64
N LEU A 9 -6.01 -12.54 -15.00
CA LEU A 9 -6.20 -12.98 -13.64
C LEU A 9 -6.04 -11.81 -12.67
N ASN A 10 -6.71 -11.90 -11.52
CA ASN A 10 -6.62 -10.87 -10.49
C ASN A 10 -5.20 -10.77 -9.93
N ALA A 11 -4.64 -9.58 -9.90
CA ALA A 11 -3.37 -9.27 -9.24
C ALA A 11 -3.59 -8.75 -7.82
N ILE A 12 -4.55 -7.83 -7.65
CA ILE A 12 -4.83 -7.19 -6.36
C ILE A 12 -6.34 -7.17 -6.16
N GLY A 13 -6.81 -7.69 -5.01
CA GLY A 13 -8.17 -7.49 -4.52
C GLY A 13 -8.18 -6.49 -3.37
N PHE A 14 -9.22 -5.71 -3.25
CA PHE A 14 -9.42 -4.73 -2.19
C PHE A 14 -10.82 -4.85 -1.60
N LEU A 15 -10.90 -4.74 -0.28
CA LEU A 15 -12.15 -4.62 0.46
C LEU A 15 -12.02 -3.49 1.48
N SER A 16 -13.02 -2.60 1.51
CA SER A 16 -13.18 -1.59 2.56
C SER A 16 -14.11 -2.09 3.66
N GLU A 17 -13.94 -1.62 4.88
CA GLU A 17 -14.92 -1.86 5.96
C GLU A 17 -16.34 -1.34 5.63
N SER A 18 -16.46 -0.41 4.67
CA SER A 18 -17.76 0.07 4.15
C SER A 18 -18.45 -0.91 3.20
N GLY A 19 -17.83 -2.05 2.89
CA GLY A 19 -18.29 -3.04 1.92
C GLY A 19 -17.97 -2.70 0.46
N TYR A 20 -17.22 -1.62 0.18
CA TYR A 20 -16.75 -1.34 -1.16
C TYR A 20 -15.62 -2.31 -1.54
N GLU A 21 -15.80 -3.01 -2.67
CA GLU A 21 -14.81 -3.93 -3.23
C GLU A 21 -14.29 -3.44 -4.58
N GLU A 22 -13.02 -3.71 -4.83
CA GLU A 22 -12.36 -3.45 -6.11
C GLU A 22 -11.33 -4.54 -6.39
N ASN A 23 -11.16 -4.87 -7.68
CA ASN A 23 -10.13 -5.80 -8.12
C ASN A 23 -9.41 -5.22 -9.33
N ILE A 24 -8.14 -5.58 -9.50
CA ILE A 24 -7.35 -5.21 -10.68
C ILE A 24 -6.61 -6.44 -11.21
N THR A 25 -6.63 -6.59 -12.55
CA THR A 25 -5.89 -7.67 -13.22
C THR A 25 -4.39 -7.34 -13.32
N TRP A 26 -3.55 -8.35 -13.60
CA TRP A 26 -2.14 -8.11 -13.87
C TRP A 26 -1.91 -7.18 -15.07
N ASN A 27 -2.74 -7.32 -16.12
CA ASN A 27 -2.67 -6.46 -17.30
C ASN A 27 -3.02 -5.00 -16.96
N ASP A 28 -4.06 -4.77 -16.15
CA ASP A 28 -4.47 -3.41 -15.78
C ASP A 28 -3.51 -2.78 -14.77
N LEU A 29 -2.98 -3.57 -13.83
CA LEU A 29 -1.91 -3.12 -12.92
C LEU A 29 -0.72 -2.61 -13.72
N TYR A 30 -0.27 -3.40 -14.70
CA TYR A 30 0.82 -3.00 -15.58
C TYR A 30 0.54 -1.69 -16.31
N LYS A 31 -0.63 -1.58 -16.95
CA LYS A 31 -1.02 -0.37 -17.71
C LYS A 31 -1.04 0.86 -16.81
N LYS A 32 -1.68 0.77 -15.63
CA LYS A 32 -1.76 1.89 -14.67
C LYS A 32 -0.39 2.32 -14.18
N VAL A 33 0.49 1.37 -13.85
CA VAL A 33 1.87 1.67 -13.42
C VAL A 33 2.65 2.34 -14.54
N CYS A 34 2.56 1.85 -15.78
CA CYS A 34 3.25 2.44 -16.93
C CYS A 34 2.77 3.86 -17.24
N LYS A 35 1.46 4.12 -17.16
CA LYS A 35 0.88 5.44 -17.34
C LYS A 35 1.31 6.43 -16.25
N LEU A 36 1.22 6.04 -14.99
CA LEU A 36 1.68 6.91 -13.89
C LEU A 36 3.18 7.16 -13.94
N SER A 37 3.96 6.15 -14.36
CA SER A 37 5.40 6.29 -14.60
C SER A 37 5.69 7.33 -15.70
N ALA A 38 4.93 7.32 -16.80
CA ALA A 38 5.03 8.33 -17.86
C ALA A 38 4.74 9.73 -17.32
N TYR A 39 3.68 9.88 -16.54
CA TYR A 39 3.36 11.16 -15.91
C TYR A 39 4.49 11.68 -15.01
N PHE A 40 5.11 10.84 -14.19
CA PHE A 40 6.23 11.25 -13.36
C PHE A 40 7.43 11.77 -14.18
N LYS A 41 7.65 11.23 -15.37
CA LYS A 41 8.67 11.75 -16.31
C LYS A 41 8.32 13.16 -16.81
N THR A 42 7.04 13.48 -17.06
CA THR A 42 6.64 14.84 -17.49
C THR A 42 6.90 15.88 -16.40
N LEU A 43 6.88 15.49 -15.13
CA LEU A 43 7.20 16.36 -13.99
C LEU A 43 8.71 16.53 -13.75
N SER A 44 9.55 16.03 -14.66
CA SER A 44 11.02 16.09 -14.56
C SER A 44 11.57 15.48 -13.25
N LEU A 45 10.87 14.48 -12.70
CA LEU A 45 11.38 13.71 -11.57
C LEU A 45 12.60 12.91 -12.01
N LYS A 46 13.63 12.93 -11.17
CA LYS A 46 14.91 12.25 -11.42
C LYS A 46 15.04 11.04 -10.51
N LYS A 47 15.90 10.12 -10.93
CA LYS A 47 16.40 9.02 -10.08
C LYS A 47 16.83 9.56 -8.72
N GLY A 48 16.31 8.97 -7.64
CA GLY A 48 16.59 9.38 -6.26
C GLY A 48 15.70 10.50 -5.72
N ASP A 49 14.81 11.10 -6.53
CA ASP A 49 13.76 11.98 -6.00
C ASP A 49 12.78 11.21 -5.13
N ARG A 50 12.11 11.88 -4.21
CA ARG A 50 11.18 11.26 -3.26
C ARG A 50 9.75 11.66 -3.60
N VAL A 51 8.88 10.64 -3.56
CA VAL A 51 7.42 10.79 -3.56
C VAL A 51 6.90 10.33 -2.22
N ALA A 52 6.14 11.18 -1.56
CA ALA A 52 5.45 10.85 -0.33
C ALA A 52 3.99 10.47 -0.60
N ALA A 53 3.44 9.61 0.24
CA ALA A 53 2.04 9.21 0.15
C ALA A 53 1.39 9.18 1.53
N TYR A 54 0.30 9.91 1.66
CA TYR A 54 -0.54 9.93 2.85
C TYR A 54 -1.89 9.30 2.47
N VAL A 55 -1.91 7.96 2.52
CA VAL A 55 -2.90 7.15 1.78
C VAL A 55 -3.41 5.96 2.58
N PRO A 56 -4.67 5.56 2.39
CA PRO A 56 -5.20 4.28 2.84
C PRO A 56 -4.57 3.11 2.08
N ASN A 57 -4.82 1.88 2.57
CA ASN A 57 -4.32 0.66 1.95
C ASN A 57 -5.14 0.27 0.72
N LYS A 58 -4.95 0.99 -0.39
CA LYS A 58 -5.68 0.84 -1.65
C LYS A 58 -4.80 0.44 -2.83
N ILE A 59 -5.46 0.05 -3.93
CA ILE A 59 -4.80 -0.31 -5.20
C ILE A 59 -3.96 0.84 -5.73
N GLU A 60 -4.45 2.08 -5.66
CA GLU A 60 -3.77 3.29 -6.12
C GLU A 60 -2.44 3.52 -5.38
N SER A 61 -2.38 3.15 -4.10
CA SER A 61 -1.15 3.22 -3.29
C SER A 61 -0.07 2.28 -3.83
N ILE A 62 -0.46 1.07 -4.27
CA ILE A 62 0.46 0.09 -4.86
C ILE A 62 0.87 0.51 -6.27
N VAL A 63 -0.07 0.97 -7.10
CA VAL A 63 0.22 1.51 -8.44
C VAL A 63 1.26 2.63 -8.34
N SER A 64 1.10 3.53 -7.36
CA SER A 64 2.00 4.66 -7.14
C SER A 64 3.40 4.21 -6.70
N PHE A 65 3.48 3.28 -5.76
CA PHE A 65 4.76 2.70 -5.33
C PHE A 65 5.50 2.03 -6.49
N LEU A 66 4.80 1.22 -7.28
CA LEU A 66 5.40 0.52 -8.41
C LEU A 66 5.82 1.48 -9.54
N ALA A 67 5.08 2.57 -9.76
CA ALA A 67 5.47 3.62 -10.70
C ALA A 67 6.72 4.38 -10.24
N CYS A 68 6.85 4.66 -8.93
CA CYS A 68 8.08 5.20 -8.35
C CYS A 68 9.25 4.24 -8.58
N ALA A 69 9.10 2.97 -8.23
CA ALA A 69 10.14 1.95 -8.39
C ALA A 69 10.59 1.80 -9.85
N LYS A 70 9.65 1.87 -10.81
CA LYS A 70 9.94 1.81 -12.25
C LYS A 70 10.86 2.96 -12.73
N ASN A 71 10.74 4.14 -12.12
CA ASN A 71 11.51 5.34 -12.47
C ASN A 71 12.73 5.60 -11.55
N GLY A 72 13.05 4.68 -10.65
CA GLY A 72 14.11 4.89 -9.65
C GLY A 72 13.82 6.02 -8.66
N ILE A 73 12.54 6.34 -8.46
CA ILE A 73 12.05 7.31 -7.49
C ILE A 73 11.86 6.59 -6.15
N ILE A 74 12.20 7.27 -5.06
CA ILE A 74 12.13 6.70 -3.72
C ILE A 74 10.74 6.97 -3.12
N TRP A 75 10.06 5.91 -2.74
CA TRP A 75 8.75 5.94 -2.10
C TRP A 75 8.83 6.15 -0.60
N SER A 76 7.87 6.84 -0.01
CA SER A 76 7.65 6.84 1.43
C SER A 76 6.17 7.06 1.74
N SER A 77 5.59 6.29 2.63
CA SER A 77 4.17 6.36 2.94
C SER A 77 3.86 6.48 4.43
N CYS A 78 2.75 7.15 4.72
CA CYS A 78 2.10 7.20 6.01
C CYS A 78 0.63 6.82 5.86
N SER A 79 0.11 6.12 6.84
CA SER A 79 -1.32 5.83 6.93
C SER A 79 -2.13 7.09 7.28
N PRO A 80 -3.37 7.24 6.80
CA PRO A 80 -4.19 8.43 7.03
C PRO A 80 -4.64 8.62 8.49
N ASP A 81 -4.46 7.62 9.34
CA ASP A 81 -4.67 7.71 10.79
C ASP A 81 -3.59 8.52 11.53
N PHE A 82 -2.42 8.74 10.91
CA PHE A 82 -1.45 9.68 11.47
C PHE A 82 -1.99 11.10 11.53
N GLY A 83 -1.75 11.79 12.64
CA GLY A 83 -2.01 13.24 12.74
C GLY A 83 -1.05 14.04 11.85
N VAL A 84 -1.42 15.28 11.52
CA VAL A 84 -0.59 16.19 10.69
C VAL A 84 0.85 16.25 11.17
N GLN A 85 1.09 16.43 12.47
CA GLN A 85 2.45 16.49 13.02
C GLN A 85 3.23 15.20 12.77
N GLY A 86 2.59 14.04 12.92
CA GLY A 86 3.23 12.75 12.65
C GLY A 86 3.64 12.56 11.20
N VAL A 87 2.86 13.10 10.24
CA VAL A 87 3.18 13.11 8.81
C VAL A 87 4.33 14.11 8.52
N VAL A 88 4.24 15.32 9.07
CA VAL A 88 5.26 16.37 8.91
C VAL A 88 6.61 15.92 9.45
N ASP A 89 6.65 15.33 10.65
CA ASP A 89 7.89 14.84 11.27
C ASP A 89 8.61 13.79 10.42
N ARG A 90 7.89 13.08 9.56
CA ARG A 90 8.44 12.09 8.64
C ARG A 90 8.83 12.73 7.31
N PHE A 91 7.88 13.29 6.61
CA PHE A 91 8.06 13.72 5.23
C PHE A 91 8.94 14.96 5.08
N LYS A 92 8.96 15.87 6.05
CA LYS A 92 9.85 17.05 6.04
C LYS A 92 11.34 16.66 5.98
N GLN A 93 11.71 15.52 6.58
CA GLN A 93 13.08 15.02 6.57
C GLN A 93 13.55 14.59 5.16
N ILE A 94 12.64 14.04 4.37
CA ILE A 94 12.97 13.48 3.05
C ILE A 94 12.72 14.43 1.89
N LYS A 95 12.10 15.60 2.14
CA LYS A 95 11.83 16.66 1.15
C LYS A 95 11.22 16.08 -0.14
N PRO A 96 10.02 15.47 -0.10
CA PRO A 96 9.40 14.90 -1.27
C PRO A 96 8.98 15.99 -2.25
N LYS A 97 8.96 15.67 -3.54
CA LYS A 97 8.50 16.57 -4.61
C LYS A 97 7.02 16.42 -4.90
N ILE A 98 6.47 15.25 -4.68
CA ILE A 98 5.05 14.92 -4.90
C ILE A 98 4.48 14.36 -3.62
N LEU A 99 3.22 14.70 -3.36
CA LEU A 99 2.36 14.06 -2.37
C LEU A 99 1.23 13.33 -3.09
N ILE A 100 1.04 12.05 -2.77
CA ILE A 100 -0.13 11.28 -3.21
C ILE A 100 -1.05 11.10 -2.00
N THR A 101 -2.34 11.30 -2.21
CA THR A 101 -3.33 11.19 -1.14
C THR A 101 -4.68 10.70 -1.66
N SER A 102 -5.61 10.45 -0.76
CA SER A 102 -7.01 10.14 -1.04
C SER A 102 -7.92 11.26 -0.52
N ASP A 103 -9.12 11.34 -1.05
CA ASP A 103 -10.13 12.26 -0.54
C ASP A 103 -10.57 11.91 0.89
N HIS A 104 -10.78 10.64 1.18
CA HIS A 104 -11.19 10.15 2.50
C HIS A 104 -10.72 8.71 2.74
N TYR A 105 -11.00 8.19 3.93
CA TYR A 105 -10.90 6.77 4.30
C TYR A 105 -12.01 6.42 5.29
N PHE A 106 -12.20 5.13 5.56
CA PHE A 106 -13.13 4.66 6.58
C PHE A 106 -12.36 4.05 7.75
N TYR A 107 -12.85 4.30 8.96
CA TYR A 107 -12.37 3.64 10.16
C TYR A 107 -13.45 3.56 11.23
N ASN A 108 -13.75 2.34 11.66
CA ASN A 108 -14.76 2.04 12.68
C ASN A 108 -16.12 2.68 12.39
N GLY A 109 -16.62 2.50 11.17
CA GLY A 109 -17.88 3.02 10.67
C GLY A 109 -17.90 4.50 10.31
N LYS A 110 -16.79 5.21 10.43
CA LYS A 110 -16.71 6.66 10.15
C LYS A 110 -16.01 6.95 8.84
N LYS A 111 -16.63 7.78 7.98
CA LYS A 111 -15.97 8.41 6.84
C LYS A 111 -15.14 9.59 7.35
N ILE A 112 -13.84 9.58 7.10
CA ILE A 112 -12.89 10.59 7.59
C ILE A 112 -12.26 11.30 6.40
N ASN A 113 -12.46 12.61 6.28
CA ASN A 113 -11.86 13.44 5.23
C ASN A 113 -10.35 13.60 5.47
N ILE A 114 -9.54 13.40 4.44
CA ILE A 114 -8.09 13.59 4.50
C ILE A 114 -7.71 14.98 3.98
N LEU A 115 -8.42 15.53 2.99
CA LEU A 115 -8.04 16.74 2.27
C LEU A 115 -7.91 17.96 3.19
N GLU A 116 -8.71 18.02 4.26
CA GLU A 116 -8.59 19.09 5.26
C GLU A 116 -7.23 19.12 5.96
N LYS A 117 -6.58 17.96 6.08
CA LYS A 117 -5.25 17.83 6.70
C LYS A 117 -4.13 18.19 5.71
N ILE A 118 -4.37 18.03 4.40
CA ILE A 118 -3.34 18.18 3.36
C ILE A 118 -2.81 19.60 3.32
N ASN A 119 -3.67 20.62 3.36
CA ASN A 119 -3.22 22.02 3.33
C ASN A 119 -2.21 22.32 4.44
N LYS A 120 -2.46 21.83 5.66
CA LYS A 120 -1.52 21.99 6.79
C LYS A 120 -0.20 21.25 6.57
N VAL A 121 -0.24 20.09 5.91
CA VAL A 121 0.98 19.33 5.55
C VAL A 121 1.79 20.10 4.52
N LEU A 122 1.14 20.70 3.51
CA LEU A 122 1.80 21.47 2.45
C LEU A 122 2.47 22.75 2.98
N GLU A 123 1.83 23.46 3.91
CA GLU A 123 2.42 24.64 4.59
C GLU A 123 3.76 24.30 5.25
N GLU A 124 3.87 23.10 5.84
CA GLU A 124 5.05 22.64 6.56
C GLU A 124 6.11 21.99 5.67
N ILE A 125 5.76 21.59 4.43
CA ILE A 125 6.65 20.86 3.51
C ILE A 125 6.67 21.53 2.14
N PRO A 126 7.33 22.69 2.02
CA PRO A 126 7.35 23.49 0.78
C PRO A 126 8.08 22.82 -0.39
N SER A 127 8.68 21.67 -0.21
CA SER A 127 9.30 20.89 -1.29
C SER A 127 8.29 20.15 -2.16
N ILE A 128 7.03 20.01 -1.71
CA ILE A 128 5.95 19.38 -2.47
C ILE A 128 5.44 20.38 -3.51
N ASN A 129 5.62 20.05 -4.78
CA ASN A 129 5.23 20.90 -5.90
C ASN A 129 3.96 20.40 -6.59
N GLU A 130 3.56 19.15 -6.33
CA GLU A 130 2.42 18.50 -6.97
C GLU A 130 1.68 17.61 -5.97
N VAL A 131 0.36 17.62 -6.00
CA VAL A 131 -0.49 16.74 -5.19
C VAL A 131 -1.43 15.97 -6.11
N LEU A 132 -1.35 14.63 -6.03
CA LEU A 132 -2.26 13.71 -6.71
C LEU A 132 -3.27 13.16 -5.71
N VAL A 133 -4.55 13.29 -6.03
CA VAL A 133 -5.65 12.80 -5.18
C VAL A 133 -6.42 11.72 -5.93
N PHE A 134 -6.60 10.56 -5.33
CA PHE A 134 -7.51 9.54 -5.84
C PHE A 134 -8.79 9.48 -5.02
N SER A 135 -9.91 9.18 -5.68
CA SER A 135 -11.19 8.94 -5.02
C SER A 135 -11.18 7.55 -4.37
N TYR A 136 -11.55 7.49 -3.09
CA TYR A 136 -11.57 6.24 -2.32
C TYR A 136 -12.52 5.19 -2.93
N ASN A 137 -13.71 5.58 -3.30
CA ASN A 137 -14.75 4.68 -3.82
C ASN A 137 -15.15 4.90 -5.28
N LYS A 138 -14.45 5.77 -6.02
CA LYS A 138 -14.63 6.09 -7.45
C LYS A 138 -16.05 6.50 -7.88
N LYS A 139 -16.95 6.74 -6.93
CA LYS A 139 -18.34 7.12 -7.22
C LYS A 139 -18.56 8.63 -7.21
N GLU A 140 -17.70 9.36 -6.53
CA GLU A 140 -17.80 10.80 -6.36
C GLU A 140 -16.78 11.49 -7.26
N LYS A 141 -17.23 12.45 -8.05
CA LYS A 141 -16.31 13.33 -8.78
C LYS A 141 -15.61 14.21 -7.74
N LEU A 142 -14.28 14.20 -7.77
CA LEU A 142 -13.50 15.03 -6.87
C LEU A 142 -13.64 16.51 -7.27
N ASN A 143 -13.90 17.37 -6.30
CA ASN A 143 -13.78 18.81 -6.48
C ASN A 143 -12.42 19.24 -5.93
N LEU A 144 -11.46 19.43 -6.85
CA LEU A 144 -10.05 19.65 -6.53
C LEU A 144 -9.60 20.99 -7.12
N ASP A 145 -9.70 22.06 -6.34
CA ASP A 145 -9.35 23.40 -6.82
C ASP A 145 -7.85 23.56 -7.16
N ASN A 146 -6.98 22.89 -6.40
CA ASN A 146 -5.51 23.04 -6.48
C ASN A 146 -4.74 21.72 -6.61
N PHE A 147 -5.42 20.58 -6.76
CA PHE A 147 -4.79 19.26 -6.83
C PHE A 147 -5.13 18.58 -8.15
N LYS A 148 -4.36 17.56 -8.51
CA LYS A 148 -4.59 16.76 -9.71
C LYS A 148 -5.40 15.51 -9.36
N ASP A 149 -6.43 15.24 -10.16
CA ASP A 149 -7.15 13.96 -10.06
C ASP A 149 -6.30 12.82 -10.61
N PHE A 150 -6.14 11.77 -9.80
CA PHE A 150 -5.28 10.63 -10.12
C PHE A 150 -5.78 9.87 -11.36
N ASP A 151 -7.09 9.65 -11.48
CA ASP A 151 -7.66 8.91 -12.61
C ASP A 151 -7.64 9.76 -13.90
N GLU A 152 -7.83 11.07 -13.81
CA GLU A 152 -7.64 11.97 -14.95
C GLU A 152 -6.19 11.95 -15.46
N VAL A 153 -5.21 12.00 -14.54
CA VAL A 153 -3.79 11.86 -14.88
C VAL A 153 -3.52 10.54 -15.59
N LEU A 154 -4.05 9.42 -15.10
CA LEU A 154 -3.88 8.13 -15.75
C LEU A 154 -4.53 8.09 -17.14
N ASN A 155 -5.70 8.70 -17.31
CA ASN A 155 -6.41 8.70 -18.58
C ASN A 155 -5.72 9.53 -19.66
N GLN A 156 -5.08 10.63 -19.26
CA GLN A 156 -4.36 11.55 -20.15
C GLN A 156 -2.92 11.11 -20.45
N SER A 157 -2.35 10.22 -19.61
CA SER A 157 -0.96 9.78 -19.76
C SER A 157 -0.79 8.71 -20.83
N GLU A 158 0.31 8.81 -21.56
CA GLU A 158 0.75 7.79 -22.51
C GLU A 158 1.18 6.50 -21.79
N LEU A 159 1.25 5.41 -22.53
CA LEU A 159 1.73 4.13 -22.02
C LEU A 159 3.25 4.03 -22.22
N ASP A 160 4.03 4.29 -21.19
CA ASP A 160 5.48 4.10 -21.23
C ASP A 160 5.87 2.69 -20.77
N GLU A 161 6.19 1.84 -21.71
CA GLU A 161 6.60 0.44 -21.46
C GLU A 161 8.12 0.26 -21.30
N THR A 162 8.88 1.35 -21.25
CA THR A 162 10.34 1.29 -21.04
C THR A 162 10.67 1.05 -19.57
N PHE A 163 11.57 0.12 -19.31
CA PHE A 163 12.05 -0.21 -17.96
C PHE A 163 13.56 0.03 -17.87
N GLU A 164 13.93 0.99 -17.05
CA GLU A 164 15.32 1.24 -16.74
C GLU A 164 15.85 0.21 -15.74
N ARG A 165 17.16 -0.03 -15.79
CA ARG A 165 17.87 -0.85 -14.80
C ARG A 165 18.60 0.06 -13.84
N PHE A 166 18.48 -0.24 -12.57
CA PHE A 166 19.15 0.46 -11.50
C PHE A 166 20.16 -0.43 -10.81
N GLU A 167 21.11 0.18 -10.11
CA GLU A 167 22.07 -0.53 -9.28
C GLU A 167 21.36 -1.34 -8.20
N PHE A 168 21.96 -2.44 -7.77
CA PHE A 168 21.40 -3.34 -6.76
C PHE A 168 20.99 -2.62 -5.48
N ASN A 169 21.82 -1.69 -5.00
CA ASN A 169 21.59 -0.92 -3.79
C ASN A 169 20.81 0.38 -4.02
N HIS A 170 20.24 0.59 -5.22
CA HIS A 170 19.43 1.78 -5.46
C HIS A 170 18.28 1.85 -4.46
N PRO A 171 18.07 2.98 -3.75
CA PRO A 171 17.00 3.14 -2.79
C PRO A 171 15.62 2.96 -3.43
N ILE A 172 14.76 2.14 -2.80
CA ILE A 172 13.40 1.93 -3.28
C ILE A 172 12.34 2.60 -2.40
N TYR A 173 12.52 2.54 -1.09
CA TYR A 173 11.63 3.24 -0.15
C TYR A 173 12.34 3.64 1.15
N ILE A 174 11.72 4.60 1.84
CA ILE A 174 12.13 5.06 3.18
C ILE A 174 11.00 4.73 4.14
N LEU A 175 11.34 3.98 5.20
CA LEU A 175 10.49 3.71 6.35
C LEU A 175 10.98 4.51 7.57
N TYR A 176 10.18 4.49 8.64
CA TYR A 176 10.48 5.24 9.85
C TYR A 176 10.42 4.34 11.07
N SER A 177 11.46 4.39 11.90
CA SER A 177 11.42 3.78 13.22
C SER A 177 10.76 4.72 14.23
N SER A 178 10.05 4.15 15.20
CA SER A 178 9.64 4.89 16.39
C SER A 178 10.90 5.19 17.22
N GLY A 179 11.45 6.40 17.06
CA GLY A 179 12.58 6.83 17.89
C GLY A 179 12.18 6.90 19.36
N THR A 180 12.96 6.30 20.24
CA THR A 180 12.76 6.35 21.71
C THR A 180 13.05 7.75 22.28
N THR A 181 13.66 8.65 21.51
CA THR A 181 14.23 9.92 21.98
C THR A 181 13.92 11.12 21.10
N GLY A 182 12.86 11.10 20.26
CA GLY A 182 12.57 12.26 19.41
C GLY A 182 11.86 11.93 18.10
N LYS A 183 12.20 12.66 17.03
CA LYS A 183 11.60 12.46 15.71
C LYS A 183 11.90 11.07 15.15
N PRO A 184 10.95 10.48 14.38
CA PRO A 184 11.16 9.20 13.70
C PRO A 184 12.44 9.22 12.85
N LYS A 185 13.23 8.14 12.93
CA LYS A 185 14.46 8.01 12.12
C LYS A 185 14.13 7.41 10.76
N CYS A 186 14.65 8.00 9.69
CA CYS A 186 14.54 7.47 8.34
C CYS A 186 15.40 6.21 8.16
N ILE A 187 14.81 5.14 7.64
CA ILE A 187 15.49 3.89 7.28
C ILE A 187 15.30 3.67 5.79
N THR A 188 16.38 3.76 5.03
CA THR A 188 16.36 3.59 3.58
C THR A 188 16.66 2.15 3.21
N HIS A 189 15.84 1.57 2.33
CA HIS A 189 15.97 0.21 1.84
C HIS A 189 16.39 0.18 0.37
N GLY A 190 17.36 -0.70 0.04
CA GLY A 190 17.84 -0.92 -1.33
C GLY A 190 16.95 -1.91 -2.09
N ALA A 191 16.68 -1.62 -3.36
CA ALA A 191 15.74 -2.39 -4.19
C ALA A 191 16.11 -3.87 -4.35
N GLY A 192 17.39 -4.17 -4.59
CA GLY A 192 17.86 -5.55 -4.74
C GLY A 192 17.78 -6.35 -3.44
N ASN A 193 18.15 -5.73 -2.32
CA ASN A 193 18.06 -6.33 -0.99
C ASN A 193 16.62 -6.70 -0.63
N VAL A 194 15.70 -5.75 -0.82
CA VAL A 194 14.27 -5.95 -0.57
C VAL A 194 13.72 -7.08 -1.43
N LEU A 195 14.04 -7.09 -2.73
CA LEU A 195 13.52 -8.11 -3.64
C LEU A 195 14.02 -9.52 -3.26
N ILE A 196 15.28 -9.67 -2.89
CA ILE A 196 15.84 -10.96 -2.45
C ILE A 196 15.21 -11.38 -1.12
N GLU A 197 15.16 -10.46 -0.15
CA GLU A 197 14.60 -10.74 1.18
C GLU A 197 13.14 -11.18 1.09
N HIS A 198 12.29 -10.44 0.38
CA HIS A 198 10.88 -10.78 0.25
C HIS A 198 10.69 -12.11 -0.52
N ASN A 199 11.44 -12.37 -1.60
CA ASN A 199 11.35 -13.65 -2.29
C ASN A 199 11.80 -14.82 -1.38
N LYS A 200 12.86 -14.64 -0.60
CA LYS A 200 13.31 -15.63 0.38
C LYS A 200 12.20 -15.94 1.39
N GLU A 201 11.61 -14.90 1.99
CA GLU A 201 10.54 -15.06 2.97
C GLU A 201 9.33 -15.80 2.37
N PHE A 202 8.83 -15.32 1.23
CA PHE A 202 7.64 -15.93 0.61
C PHE A 202 7.89 -17.33 0.09
N MET A 203 8.96 -17.54 -0.66
CA MET A 203 9.19 -18.82 -1.36
C MET A 203 9.78 -19.90 -0.44
N LEU A 204 10.70 -19.54 0.46
CA LEU A 204 11.42 -20.51 1.27
C LEU A 204 10.81 -20.70 2.66
N HIS A 205 10.37 -19.62 3.32
CA HIS A 205 9.82 -19.71 4.67
C HIS A 205 8.31 -19.89 4.69
N CYS A 206 7.60 -19.28 3.74
CA CYS A 206 6.13 -19.37 3.66
C CYS A 206 5.66 -20.37 2.58
N ASP A 207 6.55 -20.98 1.81
CA ASP A 207 6.25 -21.91 0.69
C ASP A 207 5.16 -21.37 -0.26
N ILE A 208 5.22 -20.08 -0.56
CA ILE A 208 4.29 -19.41 -1.46
C ILE A 208 4.68 -19.68 -2.91
N ARG A 209 3.67 -20.03 -3.72
CA ARG A 209 3.80 -20.36 -5.14
C ARG A 209 3.04 -19.39 -6.03
N ASP A 210 3.37 -19.40 -7.32
CA ASP A 210 2.64 -18.63 -8.35
C ASP A 210 1.14 -18.93 -8.30
N GLY A 211 0.31 -17.90 -8.36
CA GLY A 211 -1.15 -17.99 -8.32
C GLY A 211 -1.77 -18.10 -6.92
N GLU A 212 -0.97 -18.24 -5.86
CA GLU A 212 -1.49 -18.22 -4.49
C GLU A 212 -1.93 -16.82 -4.06
N LYS A 213 -2.70 -16.74 -2.99
CA LYS A 213 -3.38 -15.54 -2.53
C LYS A 213 -2.89 -15.13 -1.14
N LEU A 214 -2.36 -13.93 -1.05
CA LEU A 214 -1.76 -13.38 0.16
C LEU A 214 -2.62 -12.26 0.72
N PHE A 215 -2.90 -12.31 2.00
CA PHE A 215 -3.54 -11.22 2.72
C PHE A 215 -2.78 -10.94 4.02
N TYR A 216 -2.37 -9.70 4.22
CA TYR A 216 -1.83 -9.22 5.48
C TYR A 216 -2.60 -7.97 5.92
N TYR A 217 -3.23 -8.02 7.10
CA TYR A 217 -3.86 -6.83 7.67
C TYR A 217 -2.78 -5.86 8.16
N THR A 218 -2.62 -4.78 7.42
CA THR A 218 -1.61 -3.75 7.68
C THR A 218 -2.03 -2.42 7.07
N THR A 219 -1.38 -1.34 7.46
CA THR A 219 -1.53 -0.02 6.85
C THR A 219 -0.28 0.41 6.12
N THR A 220 -0.38 1.41 5.26
CA THR A 220 0.72 1.90 4.41
C THR A 220 1.88 2.51 5.17
N GLY A 221 1.72 2.79 6.47
CA GLY A 221 2.78 3.30 7.35
C GLY A 221 3.69 2.23 7.96
N TRP A 222 3.41 0.94 7.74
CA TRP A 222 4.14 -0.17 8.36
C TRP A 222 4.95 -0.97 7.34
N MET A 223 6.07 -1.54 7.78
CA MET A 223 6.94 -2.38 6.95
C MET A 223 6.20 -3.57 6.33
N MET A 224 5.23 -4.15 7.04
CA MET A 224 4.46 -5.30 6.53
C MET A 224 3.62 -4.98 5.30
N TRP A 225 3.29 -3.70 5.04
CA TRP A 225 2.68 -3.30 3.78
C TRP A 225 3.65 -3.49 2.61
N ASN A 226 4.91 -3.05 2.77
CA ASN A 226 5.93 -3.22 1.73
C ASN A 226 6.24 -4.71 1.50
N TRP A 227 6.24 -5.50 2.58
CA TRP A 227 6.40 -6.95 2.50
C TRP A 227 5.26 -7.59 1.71
N LEU A 228 4.00 -7.29 2.03
CA LEU A 228 2.83 -7.80 1.30
C LEU A 228 2.91 -7.46 -0.20
N VAL A 229 3.23 -6.21 -0.55
CA VAL A 229 3.41 -5.79 -1.96
C VAL A 229 4.53 -6.59 -2.64
N GLY A 230 5.58 -6.92 -1.91
CA GLY A 230 6.66 -7.80 -2.38
C GLY A 230 6.18 -9.19 -2.81
N GLY A 231 5.08 -9.67 -2.25
CA GLY A 231 4.45 -10.94 -2.63
C GLY A 231 4.05 -11.02 -4.11
N LEU A 232 3.77 -9.89 -4.76
CA LEU A 232 3.52 -9.84 -6.19
C LEU A 232 4.72 -10.35 -7.03
N ALA A 233 5.95 -10.30 -6.48
CA ALA A 233 7.14 -10.77 -7.19
C ALA A 233 7.18 -12.30 -7.34
N THR A 234 6.45 -13.05 -6.54
CA THR A 234 6.31 -14.51 -6.64
C THR A 234 5.25 -14.94 -7.68
N GLY A 235 4.51 -13.98 -8.25
CA GLY A 235 3.35 -14.24 -9.11
C GLY A 235 2.05 -14.44 -8.37
N SER A 236 2.06 -14.28 -7.04
CA SER A 236 0.87 -14.39 -6.18
C SER A 236 -0.01 -13.16 -6.28
N SER A 237 -1.31 -13.33 -6.08
CA SER A 237 -2.24 -12.21 -5.92
C SER A 237 -2.23 -11.72 -4.46
N ILE A 238 -2.31 -10.42 -4.27
CA ILE A 238 -2.43 -9.85 -2.92
C ILE A 238 -3.82 -9.28 -2.67
N PHE A 239 -4.24 -9.36 -1.43
CA PHE A 239 -5.54 -8.87 -0.98
C PHE A 239 -5.35 -7.82 0.10
N LEU A 240 -6.09 -6.73 -0.04
CA LEU A 240 -6.01 -5.55 0.81
C LEU A 240 -7.32 -5.39 1.58
N PHE A 241 -7.21 -4.97 2.81
CA PHE A 241 -8.35 -4.52 3.60
C PHE A 241 -8.04 -3.14 4.18
N ASP A 242 -8.98 -2.19 4.06
CA ASP A 242 -8.87 -0.87 4.66
C ASP A 242 -10.03 -0.62 5.61
N GLY A 243 -9.71 -0.31 6.87
CA GLY A 243 -10.66 -0.13 7.95
C GLY A 243 -10.23 -0.78 9.25
N ALA A 244 -11.12 -0.78 10.25
CA ALA A 244 -10.85 -1.43 11.53
C ALA A 244 -10.97 -2.97 11.42
N PRO A 245 -10.05 -3.74 12.02
CA PRO A 245 -9.97 -5.19 11.82
C PRO A 245 -11.12 -5.98 12.47
N VAL A 246 -11.92 -5.30 13.27
CA VAL A 246 -13.05 -5.88 14.02
C VAL A 246 -14.39 -5.18 13.72
N TYR A 247 -14.44 -4.39 12.66
CA TYR A 247 -15.66 -3.71 12.23
C TYR A 247 -16.02 -4.10 10.80
N PRO A 248 -17.31 -4.31 10.46
CA PRO A 248 -18.49 -4.26 11.35
C PRO A 248 -18.65 -5.48 12.27
N LYS A 249 -17.82 -6.50 12.09
CA LYS A 249 -17.83 -7.76 12.87
C LYS A 249 -16.43 -8.15 13.28
N ILE A 250 -16.32 -8.85 14.39
CA ILE A 250 -15.05 -9.35 14.92
C ILE A 250 -14.29 -10.27 13.95
N ASP A 251 -15.01 -10.96 13.08
CA ASP A 251 -14.51 -11.96 12.16
C ASP A 251 -14.41 -11.48 10.69
N VAL A 252 -14.58 -10.19 10.45
CA VAL A 252 -14.56 -9.62 9.09
C VAL A 252 -13.32 -10.02 8.28
N LEU A 253 -12.14 -10.07 8.92
CA LEU A 253 -10.91 -10.49 8.26
C LEU A 253 -10.91 -11.99 7.93
N LEU A 254 -11.49 -12.83 8.80
CA LEU A 254 -11.60 -14.29 8.60
C LEU A 254 -12.64 -14.59 7.51
N GLU A 255 -13.79 -13.89 7.52
CA GLU A 255 -14.77 -13.96 6.42
C GLU A 255 -14.13 -13.57 5.08
N TYR A 256 -13.30 -12.54 5.08
CA TYR A 256 -12.58 -12.14 3.88
C TYR A 256 -11.60 -13.23 3.41
N CYS A 257 -10.88 -13.86 4.34
CA CYS A 257 -10.02 -15.01 4.03
C CYS A 257 -10.80 -16.17 3.38
N GLN A 258 -11.93 -16.55 3.97
CA GLN A 258 -12.82 -17.58 3.43
C GLN A 258 -13.30 -17.24 2.01
N ASN A 259 -13.88 -16.03 1.84
CA ASN A 259 -14.50 -15.60 0.59
C ASN A 259 -13.50 -15.49 -0.57
N LYS A 260 -12.27 -15.08 -0.28
CA LYS A 260 -11.20 -14.95 -1.29
C LYS A 260 -10.34 -16.21 -1.40
N LYS A 261 -10.53 -17.21 -0.53
CA LYS A 261 -9.71 -18.42 -0.44
C LYS A 261 -8.22 -18.09 -0.29
N ILE A 262 -7.92 -17.32 0.76
CA ILE A 262 -6.56 -16.86 1.07
C ILE A 262 -5.67 -18.03 1.48
N ASN A 263 -4.44 -18.06 1.02
CA ASN A 263 -3.45 -19.09 1.35
C ASN A 263 -2.50 -18.65 2.47
N LEU A 264 -2.08 -17.39 2.51
CA LEU A 264 -1.33 -16.81 3.60
C LEU A 264 -2.16 -15.70 4.26
N PHE A 265 -2.43 -15.84 5.56
CA PHE A 265 -3.09 -14.83 6.36
C PHE A 265 -2.10 -14.21 7.37
N GLY A 266 -1.86 -12.92 7.24
CA GLY A 266 -1.00 -12.15 8.12
C GLY A 266 -1.78 -11.16 8.97
N VAL A 267 -1.44 -11.09 10.27
CA VAL A 267 -2.15 -10.26 11.24
C VAL A 267 -1.27 -9.97 12.46
N SER A 268 -1.59 -8.94 13.24
CA SER A 268 -0.89 -8.67 14.51
C SER A 268 -1.27 -9.67 15.58
N ALA A 269 -0.35 -9.96 16.52
CA ALA A 269 -0.63 -10.75 17.71
C ALA A 269 -1.82 -10.18 18.52
N LYS A 270 -1.93 -8.85 18.56
CA LYS A 270 -3.05 -8.17 19.24
C LYS A 270 -4.43 -8.54 18.68
N TYR A 271 -4.55 -8.79 17.37
CA TYR A 271 -5.81 -9.24 16.78
C TYR A 271 -6.15 -10.66 17.24
N ILE A 272 -5.17 -11.56 17.27
CA ILE A 272 -5.34 -12.94 17.76
C ILE A 272 -5.74 -12.95 19.24
N ASP A 273 -5.07 -12.14 20.06
CA ASP A 273 -5.43 -11.98 21.47
C ASP A 273 -6.87 -11.44 21.65
N HIS A 274 -7.27 -10.52 20.80
CA HIS A 274 -8.64 -10.00 20.83
C HIS A 274 -9.67 -11.10 20.54
N LEU A 275 -9.47 -11.90 19.48
CA LEU A 275 -10.33 -13.05 19.19
C LEU A 275 -10.40 -14.05 20.36
N LYS A 276 -9.26 -14.33 21.00
CA LYS A 276 -9.16 -15.21 22.16
C LYS A 276 -9.95 -14.66 23.36
N ASN A 277 -9.79 -13.37 23.67
CA ASN A 277 -10.46 -12.71 24.79
C ASN A 277 -11.98 -12.67 24.61
N GLU A 278 -12.45 -12.44 23.39
CA GLU A 278 -13.86 -12.49 23.02
C GLU A 278 -14.40 -13.93 22.87
N LYS A 279 -13.54 -14.93 23.12
CA LYS A 279 -13.88 -16.36 22.99
C LYS A 279 -14.48 -16.69 21.62
N TYR A 280 -13.97 -16.00 20.59
CA TYR A 280 -14.44 -16.19 19.22
C TYR A 280 -14.24 -17.64 18.74
N ASN A 281 -15.23 -18.20 18.06
CA ASN A 281 -15.20 -19.56 17.53
C ASN A 281 -15.41 -19.55 16.01
N SER A 282 -14.39 -19.96 15.28
CA SER A 282 -14.38 -19.97 13.80
C SER A 282 -15.01 -21.21 13.16
N LYS A 283 -15.69 -22.09 13.92
CA LYS A 283 -16.24 -23.37 13.40
C LYS A 283 -17.20 -23.21 12.22
N ASN A 284 -17.82 -22.04 12.07
CA ASN A 284 -18.76 -21.76 10.98
C ASN A 284 -18.07 -21.22 9.71
N LEU A 285 -16.74 -21.03 9.73
CA LEU A 285 -15.98 -20.57 8.59
C LEU A 285 -15.16 -21.70 7.98
N ASP A 286 -15.15 -21.78 6.65
CA ASP A 286 -14.23 -22.64 5.91
C ASP A 286 -12.89 -21.91 5.69
N LEU A 287 -11.94 -22.13 6.56
CA LEU A 287 -10.59 -21.59 6.50
C LEU A 287 -9.56 -22.59 5.95
N SER A 288 -10.01 -23.69 5.33
CA SER A 288 -9.16 -24.77 4.82
C SER A 288 -8.16 -24.33 3.74
N SER A 289 -8.41 -23.19 3.07
CA SER A 289 -7.47 -22.61 2.11
C SER A 289 -6.23 -21.99 2.75
N ILE A 290 -6.29 -21.63 4.04
CA ILE A 290 -5.16 -21.00 4.75
C ILE A 290 -4.11 -22.08 5.04
N LYS A 291 -2.95 -21.95 4.41
CA LYS A 291 -1.80 -22.83 4.63
C LYS A 291 -0.92 -22.34 5.78
N ILE A 292 -0.82 -21.02 5.93
CA ILE A 292 0.06 -20.39 6.90
C ILE A 292 -0.58 -19.12 7.49
N ILE A 293 -0.39 -18.95 8.79
CA ILE A 293 -0.68 -17.70 9.50
C ILE A 293 0.64 -17.07 9.93
N THR A 294 0.82 -15.80 9.60
CA THR A 294 1.99 -15.02 10.01
C THR A 294 1.57 -13.93 10.98
N SER A 295 2.37 -13.69 12.00
CA SER A 295 2.09 -12.66 13.00
C SER A 295 3.35 -11.92 13.41
N THR A 296 3.23 -10.61 13.60
CA THR A 296 4.30 -9.75 14.08
C THR A 296 3.79 -8.65 15.02
N GLY A 297 4.73 -7.91 15.61
CA GLY A 297 4.45 -6.76 16.46
C GLY A 297 4.61 -7.02 17.95
N SER A 298 4.33 -8.24 18.39
CA SER A 298 4.60 -8.73 19.74
C SER A 298 4.63 -10.27 19.75
N PRO A 299 5.15 -10.92 20.79
CA PRO A 299 4.95 -12.36 21.00
C PRO A 299 3.47 -12.72 21.02
N LEU A 300 3.15 -13.94 20.58
CA LEU A 300 1.84 -14.55 20.68
C LEU A 300 1.64 -15.16 22.06
#